data_6bb94250820c8df3301e075f6c5b4f39
#
_entry.id   6bb94250820c8df3301e075f6c5b4f39
#
_cell.length_a   1.000
_cell.length_b   1.000
_cell.length_c   1.000
_cell.angle_alpha   90.00
_cell.angle_beta   90.00
_cell.angle_gamma   90.00
#
_symmetry.space_group_name_H-M   'P 1'
#
loop_
_entity.id
_entity.type
_entity.pdbx_description
1 polymer ?
#
loop_
_entity_poly.entity_id
_entity_poly.type
_entity_poly.pdbx_seq_one_letter_code
_entity_poly.pdbx_strand_id
1 'polypeptide(L)'
;MVDPAVLRRFSAGAARYESHAHAQRLSAVDLLAYTVASLGPAYGRGPAFKILEPGCGTGLYTRMLLGAFQSASVFGVDISEEMVRVAKRGTDDPRARFAVADAEEIATGSCDIVTSNAAFQWFLHLPRTLERMASLLSDGGMLTFSFFGRETYAELDAALRASALPRGAHGGSRIAAASFHSREEICGALSSAFPRWDVSERRYRQEFPTLADLLRSIRYTGTRGGGA
;
A
#
# COMPACT_ATOMS: atom_id res chain seq x y z
N MET A 1 -11.27 -1.90 10.79
CA MET A 1 -10.05 -2.20 11.61
C MET A 1 -9.33 -3.37 10.97
N VAL A 2 -8.07 -3.19 10.58
CA VAL A 2 -7.21 -4.21 9.93
C VAL A 2 -7.11 -5.48 10.81
N ASP A 3 -6.99 -6.65 10.18
CA ASP A 3 -6.76 -7.93 10.90
C ASP A 3 -5.57 -7.78 11.89
N PRO A 4 -5.77 -8.06 13.19
CA PRO A 4 -4.71 -7.99 14.20
C PRO A 4 -3.47 -8.84 13.87
N ALA A 5 -3.63 -9.93 13.11
CA ALA A 5 -2.50 -10.75 12.65
C ALA A 5 -1.66 -10.02 11.59
N VAL A 6 -2.30 -9.26 10.71
CA VAL A 6 -1.61 -8.40 9.73
C VAL A 6 -0.82 -7.31 10.45
N LEU A 7 -1.46 -6.61 11.40
CA LEU A 7 -0.81 -5.58 12.20
C LEU A 7 0.44 -6.11 12.93
N ARG A 8 0.33 -7.26 13.61
CA ARG A 8 1.48 -7.88 14.31
C ARG A 8 2.64 -8.20 13.35
N ARG A 9 2.34 -8.67 12.14
CA ARG A 9 3.38 -9.02 11.15
C ARG A 9 4.14 -7.79 10.68
N PHE A 10 3.43 -6.72 10.35
CA PHE A 10 4.07 -5.46 9.93
C PHE A 10 4.88 -4.85 11.06
N SER A 11 4.36 -4.82 12.27
CA SER A 11 5.08 -4.30 13.44
C SER A 11 6.38 -5.07 13.70
N ALA A 12 6.33 -6.40 13.66
CA ALA A 12 7.53 -7.25 13.86
C ALA A 12 8.56 -7.12 12.74
N GLY A 13 8.13 -6.77 11.52
CA GLY A 13 8.97 -6.64 10.33
C GLY A 13 9.55 -5.24 10.10
N ALA A 14 9.04 -4.20 10.77
CA ALA A 14 9.26 -2.80 10.42
C ALA A 14 10.73 -2.41 10.22
N ALA A 15 11.63 -2.82 11.13
CA ALA A 15 13.05 -2.48 11.05
C ALA A 15 13.79 -3.10 9.83
N ARG A 16 13.25 -4.15 9.23
CA ARG A 16 13.84 -4.86 8.08
C ARG A 16 12.99 -4.77 6.82
N TYR A 17 11.86 -4.09 6.89
CA TYR A 17 10.89 -4.02 5.80
C TYR A 17 11.53 -3.57 4.50
N GLU A 18 12.24 -2.43 4.50
CA GLU A 18 12.79 -1.84 3.28
C GLU A 18 13.86 -2.70 2.61
N SER A 19 14.61 -3.50 3.36
CA SER A 19 15.61 -4.42 2.80
C SER A 19 14.99 -5.60 2.04
N HIS A 20 13.69 -5.86 2.24
CA HIS A 20 12.96 -6.95 1.60
C HIS A 20 11.82 -6.47 0.69
N ALA A 21 11.47 -5.18 0.75
CA ALA A 21 10.34 -4.58 0.04
C ALA A 21 10.67 -4.20 -1.42
N HIS A 22 11.30 -5.13 -2.18
CA HIS A 22 11.72 -4.85 -3.56
C HIS A 22 10.53 -4.58 -4.47
N ALA A 23 9.52 -5.45 -4.47
CA ALA A 23 8.31 -5.27 -5.26
C ALA A 23 7.54 -3.99 -4.88
N GLN A 24 7.47 -3.69 -3.57
CA GLN A 24 6.84 -2.47 -3.08
C GLN A 24 7.58 -1.20 -3.53
N ARG A 25 8.91 -1.27 -3.64
CA ARG A 25 9.73 -0.17 -4.16
C ARG A 25 9.49 0.06 -5.65
N LEU A 26 9.44 -1.01 -6.45
CA LEU A 26 9.11 -0.91 -7.87
C LEU A 26 7.71 -0.34 -8.08
N SER A 27 6.73 -0.84 -7.30
CA SER A 27 5.37 -0.32 -7.30
C SER A 27 5.31 1.16 -6.94
N ALA A 28 6.09 1.60 -5.95
CA ALA A 28 6.18 3.00 -5.55
C ALA A 28 6.73 3.90 -6.66
N VAL A 29 7.75 3.44 -7.39
CA VAL A 29 8.29 4.17 -8.56
C VAL A 29 7.24 4.32 -9.65
N ASP A 30 6.56 3.24 -10.00
CA ASP A 30 5.52 3.25 -11.03
C ASP A 30 4.32 4.11 -10.62
N LEU A 31 3.88 4.01 -9.37
CA LEU A 31 2.79 4.82 -8.83
C LEU A 31 3.15 6.31 -8.83
N LEU A 32 4.37 6.66 -8.42
CA LEU A 32 4.84 8.05 -8.45
C LEU A 32 4.85 8.60 -9.88
N ALA A 33 5.40 7.85 -10.82
CA ALA A 33 5.43 8.25 -12.23
C ALA A 33 4.01 8.47 -12.79
N TYR A 34 3.09 7.55 -12.45
CA TYR A 34 1.69 7.67 -12.82
C TYR A 34 1.03 8.91 -12.18
N THR A 35 1.25 9.13 -10.88
CA THR A 35 0.71 10.29 -10.14
C THR A 35 1.20 11.60 -10.76
N VAL A 36 2.50 11.73 -11.02
CA VAL A 36 3.08 12.91 -11.66
C VAL A 36 2.50 13.16 -13.05
N ALA A 37 2.38 12.11 -13.87
CA ALA A 37 1.83 12.22 -15.22
C ALA A 37 0.35 12.66 -15.21
N SER A 38 -0.44 12.13 -14.27
CA SER A 38 -1.87 12.44 -14.14
C SER A 38 -2.15 13.86 -13.67
N LEU A 39 -1.26 14.42 -12.84
CA LEU A 39 -1.37 15.80 -12.36
C LEU A 39 -1.02 16.86 -13.41
N GLY A 40 -0.23 16.46 -14.42
CA GLY A 40 0.24 17.37 -15.46
C GLY A 40 1.30 18.39 -14.98
N PRO A 41 1.85 19.20 -15.91
CA PRO A 41 3.02 20.04 -15.64
C PRO A 41 2.78 21.24 -14.72
N ALA A 42 1.53 21.57 -14.47
CA ALA A 42 1.18 22.70 -13.56
C ALA A 42 1.31 22.33 -12.08
N TYR A 43 1.19 21.04 -11.75
CA TYR A 43 1.33 20.54 -10.39
C TYR A 43 2.80 20.50 -9.97
N GLY A 44 3.12 21.04 -8.79
CA GLY A 44 4.49 21.08 -8.26
C GLY A 44 5.24 22.38 -8.52
N ARG A 45 4.70 23.28 -9.36
CA ARG A 45 5.21 24.65 -9.56
C ARG A 45 4.29 25.73 -9.00
N GLY A 46 3.14 25.32 -8.45
CA GLY A 46 2.09 26.17 -7.89
C GLY A 46 2.19 26.34 -6.36
N PRO A 47 1.11 26.83 -5.72
CA PRO A 47 1.02 26.96 -4.26
C PRO A 47 1.23 25.60 -3.57
N ALA A 48 1.55 25.67 -2.27
CA ALA A 48 1.70 24.47 -1.44
C ALA A 48 0.43 23.62 -1.47
N PHE A 49 0.57 22.32 -1.66
CA PHE A 49 -0.53 21.38 -1.67
C PHE A 49 -0.35 20.23 -0.67
N LYS A 50 -1.43 19.58 -0.30
CA LYS A 50 -1.49 18.61 0.76
C LYS A 50 -1.66 17.21 0.19
N ILE A 51 -0.80 16.30 0.60
CA ILE A 51 -0.88 14.88 0.27
C ILE A 51 -1.23 14.11 1.54
N LEU A 52 -2.25 13.25 1.47
CA LEU A 52 -2.51 12.21 2.45
C LEU A 52 -1.98 10.88 1.91
N GLU A 53 -1.19 10.17 2.72
CA GLU A 53 -0.66 8.86 2.41
C GLU A 53 -1.19 7.80 3.39
N PRO A 54 -2.32 7.13 3.08
CA PRO A 54 -2.84 5.99 3.84
C PRO A 54 -1.92 4.76 3.72
N GLY A 55 -1.52 4.15 4.84
CA GLY A 55 -0.61 3.02 4.87
C GLY A 55 0.82 3.41 4.50
N CYS A 56 1.35 4.49 5.10
CA CYS A 56 2.68 5.01 4.77
C CYS A 56 3.85 4.07 5.14
N GLY A 57 3.60 3.05 5.95
CA GLY A 57 4.62 2.09 6.37
C GLY A 57 5.84 2.76 6.98
N THR A 58 7.02 2.42 6.47
CA THR A 58 8.31 2.99 6.90
C THR A 58 8.62 4.37 6.30
N GLY A 59 7.69 4.99 5.57
CA GLY A 59 7.89 6.28 4.91
C GLY A 59 8.67 6.19 3.59
N LEU A 60 8.85 5.00 3.04
CA LEU A 60 9.58 4.82 1.78
C LEU A 60 8.95 5.64 0.65
N TYR A 61 7.64 5.52 0.46
CA TYR A 61 6.94 6.25 -0.59
C TYR A 61 6.78 7.73 -0.24
N THR A 62 6.61 8.08 1.06
CA THR A 62 6.62 9.47 1.56
C THR A 62 7.87 10.21 1.09
N ARG A 63 9.06 9.62 1.25
CA ARG A 63 10.33 10.24 0.84
C ARG A 63 10.40 10.44 -0.68
N MET A 64 9.83 9.54 -1.47
CA MET A 64 9.74 9.69 -2.92
C MET A 64 8.79 10.83 -3.32
N LEU A 65 7.64 10.95 -2.65
CA LEU A 65 6.70 12.06 -2.84
C LEU A 65 7.34 13.41 -2.54
N LEU A 66 8.04 13.53 -1.42
CA LEU A 66 8.75 14.76 -1.02
C LEU A 66 9.86 15.13 -2.00
N GLY A 67 10.54 14.15 -2.58
CA GLY A 67 11.54 14.35 -3.63
C GLY A 67 10.94 14.85 -4.95
N ALA A 68 9.77 14.34 -5.32
CA ALA A 68 9.11 14.70 -6.57
C ALA A 68 8.34 16.03 -6.48
N PHE A 69 7.76 16.34 -5.31
CA PHE A 69 6.88 17.48 -5.10
C PHE A 69 7.46 18.46 -4.08
N GLN A 70 8.21 19.43 -4.54
CA GLN A 70 8.95 20.36 -3.67
C GLN A 70 8.05 21.26 -2.80
N SER A 71 6.85 21.59 -3.28
CA SER A 71 5.87 22.42 -2.56
C SER A 71 4.83 21.61 -1.76
N ALA A 72 4.90 20.27 -1.78
CA ALA A 72 3.95 19.43 -1.08
C ALA A 72 4.26 19.31 0.42
N SER A 73 3.22 19.23 1.24
CA SER A 73 3.28 18.62 2.57
C SER A 73 2.63 17.23 2.54
N VAL A 74 3.25 16.26 3.19
CA VAL A 74 2.76 14.87 3.22
C VAL A 74 2.36 14.50 4.64
N PHE A 75 1.12 14.06 4.80
CA PHE A 75 0.64 13.46 6.04
C PHE A 75 0.47 11.95 5.83
N GLY A 76 1.44 11.20 6.35
CA GLY A 76 1.45 9.73 6.32
C GLY A 76 0.76 9.15 7.55
N VAL A 77 -0.11 8.17 7.35
CA VAL A 77 -0.73 7.42 8.43
C VAL A 77 -0.54 5.92 8.24
N ASP A 78 -0.28 5.22 9.34
CA ASP A 78 -0.21 3.76 9.37
C ASP A 78 -0.80 3.27 10.68
N ILE A 79 -1.42 2.10 10.65
CA ILE A 79 -1.99 1.48 11.85
C ILE A 79 -0.91 0.91 12.78
N SER A 80 0.29 0.64 12.26
CA SER A 80 1.42 0.10 13.01
C SER A 80 2.28 1.23 13.60
N GLU A 81 2.31 1.32 14.92
CA GLU A 81 3.19 2.25 15.64
C GLU A 81 4.67 2.06 15.30
N GLU A 82 5.10 0.80 15.11
CA GLU A 82 6.46 0.46 14.73
C GLU A 82 6.83 1.00 13.34
N MET A 83 5.91 0.89 12.36
CA MET A 83 6.09 1.46 11.02
C MET A 83 6.21 2.97 11.09
N VAL A 84 5.30 3.63 11.79
CA VAL A 84 5.32 5.10 11.98
C VAL A 84 6.60 5.54 12.68
N ARG A 85 7.11 4.79 13.65
CA ARG A 85 8.38 5.09 14.32
C ARG A 85 9.56 5.02 13.37
N VAL A 86 9.60 4.01 12.48
CA VAL A 86 10.63 3.90 11.44
C VAL A 86 10.51 5.06 10.46
N ALA A 87 9.29 5.39 10.01
CA ALA A 87 9.04 6.50 9.09
C ALA A 87 9.57 7.84 9.65
N LYS A 88 9.24 8.14 10.91
CA LYS A 88 9.70 9.37 11.59
C LYS A 88 11.23 9.44 11.72
N ARG A 89 11.90 8.31 11.97
CA ARG A 89 13.37 8.27 12.07
C ARG A 89 14.04 8.37 10.70
N GLY A 90 13.41 7.82 9.67
CA GLY A 90 13.97 7.74 8.31
C GLY A 90 13.65 8.93 7.42
N THR A 91 12.82 9.88 7.88
CA THR A 91 12.39 11.03 7.08
C THR A 91 12.66 12.32 7.85
N ASP A 92 13.79 12.94 7.56
CA ASP A 92 14.19 14.24 8.11
C ASP A 92 13.78 15.37 7.15
N ASP A 93 12.46 15.61 7.04
CA ASP A 93 11.88 16.67 6.21
C ASP A 93 10.68 17.28 6.96
N PRO A 94 10.71 18.61 7.23
CA PRO A 94 9.65 19.27 7.99
C PRO A 94 8.28 19.28 7.29
N ARG A 95 8.24 18.96 6.00
CA ARG A 95 7.02 18.81 5.22
C ARG A 95 6.32 17.47 5.47
N ALA A 96 7.00 16.48 6.08
CA ALA A 96 6.42 15.19 6.44
C ALA A 96 5.86 15.21 7.85
N ARG A 97 4.66 14.68 8.01
CA ARG A 97 4.06 14.37 9.31
C ARG A 97 3.56 12.94 9.30
N PHE A 98 3.71 12.26 10.43
CA PHE A 98 3.29 10.87 10.57
C PHE A 98 2.45 10.67 11.83
N ALA A 99 1.37 9.90 11.70
CA ALA A 99 0.52 9.51 12.82
C ALA A 99 0.16 8.03 12.78
N VAL A 100 -0.05 7.45 13.96
CA VAL A 100 -0.67 6.12 14.09
C VAL A 100 -2.17 6.30 13.97
N ALA A 101 -2.76 5.75 12.92
CA ALA A 101 -4.20 5.83 12.69
C ALA A 101 -4.67 4.70 11.76
N ASP A 102 -5.94 4.31 11.92
CA ASP A 102 -6.61 3.44 10.95
C ASP A 102 -7.03 4.29 9.74
N ALA A 103 -6.47 3.98 8.57
CA ALA A 103 -6.76 4.70 7.34
C ALA A 103 -8.23 4.58 6.91
N GLU A 104 -8.92 3.48 7.29
CA GLU A 104 -10.35 3.29 6.99
C GLU A 104 -11.26 4.21 7.82
N GLU A 105 -10.77 4.74 8.95
CA GLU A 105 -11.53 5.61 9.87
C GLU A 105 -10.95 7.03 9.98
N ILE A 106 -9.89 7.33 9.23
CA ILE A 106 -9.20 8.62 9.36
C ILE A 106 -10.15 9.81 9.11
N ALA A 107 -10.04 10.80 10.00
CA ALA A 107 -10.65 12.11 9.83
C ALA A 107 -9.56 13.18 9.78
N THR A 108 -9.46 13.87 8.69
CA THR A 108 -8.52 14.98 8.49
C THR A 108 -9.20 16.08 7.68
N GLY A 109 -8.58 17.24 7.60
CA GLY A 109 -9.01 18.28 6.65
C GLY A 109 -8.80 17.83 5.21
N SER A 110 -9.38 18.56 4.26
CA SER A 110 -9.27 18.26 2.83
C SER A 110 -7.79 18.25 2.37
N CYS A 111 -7.52 17.38 1.42
CA CYS A 111 -6.22 17.24 0.78
C CYS A 111 -6.38 17.25 -0.75
N ASP A 112 -5.33 17.66 -1.45
CA ASP A 112 -5.34 17.78 -2.90
C ASP A 112 -5.06 16.43 -3.56
N ILE A 113 -4.28 15.59 -2.88
CA ILE A 113 -3.95 14.25 -3.33
C ILE A 113 -4.10 13.28 -2.16
N VAL A 114 -4.78 12.18 -2.40
CA VAL A 114 -4.66 10.96 -1.61
C VAL A 114 -3.86 9.95 -2.43
N THR A 115 -2.74 9.45 -1.89
CA THR A 115 -1.94 8.46 -2.60
C THR A 115 -1.43 7.39 -1.66
N SER A 116 -1.44 6.13 -2.11
CA SER A 116 -1.13 4.99 -1.24
C SER A 116 -0.42 3.90 -2.03
N ASN A 117 0.76 3.48 -1.58
CA ASN A 117 1.50 2.40 -2.23
C ASN A 117 1.39 1.09 -1.46
N ALA A 118 0.87 0.06 -2.10
CA ALA A 118 0.83 -1.32 -1.61
C ALA A 118 0.15 -1.49 -0.23
N ALA A 119 -0.91 -0.73 0.07
CA ALA A 119 -1.66 -0.83 1.32
C ALA A 119 -3.13 -1.27 1.12
N PHE A 120 -3.77 -0.90 0.00
CA PHE A 120 -5.21 -1.11 -0.21
C PHE A 120 -5.65 -2.58 -0.18
N GLN A 121 -4.78 -3.52 -0.47
CA GLN A 121 -5.07 -4.96 -0.35
C GLN A 121 -5.35 -5.42 1.10
N TRP A 122 -5.01 -4.61 2.09
CA TRP A 122 -5.20 -4.90 3.51
C TRP A 122 -6.46 -4.28 4.11
N PHE A 123 -7.14 -3.40 3.37
CA PHE A 123 -8.37 -2.76 3.84
C PHE A 123 -9.54 -3.74 3.75
N LEU A 124 -10.33 -3.81 4.81
CA LEU A 124 -11.43 -4.77 4.92
C LEU A 124 -12.68 -4.33 4.17
N HIS A 125 -12.91 -3.02 4.12
CA HIS A 125 -14.14 -2.43 3.59
C HIS A 125 -13.85 -1.52 2.40
N LEU A 126 -13.25 -2.08 1.33
CA LEU A 126 -12.76 -1.34 0.18
C LEU A 126 -13.75 -0.29 -0.39
N PRO A 127 -15.05 -0.56 -0.62
CA PRO A 127 -15.97 0.45 -1.12
C PRO A 127 -16.07 1.65 -0.16
N ARG A 128 -16.31 1.39 1.14
CA ARG A 128 -16.39 2.42 2.17
C ARG A 128 -15.10 3.21 2.29
N THR A 129 -13.96 2.52 2.18
CA THR A 129 -12.64 3.17 2.22
C THR A 129 -12.46 4.11 1.04
N LEU A 130 -12.85 3.71 -0.17
CA LEU A 130 -12.77 4.57 -1.36
C LEU A 130 -13.71 5.78 -1.26
N GLU A 131 -14.95 5.60 -0.78
CA GLU A 131 -15.87 6.69 -0.49
C GLU A 131 -15.28 7.66 0.54
N ARG A 132 -14.65 7.11 1.59
CA ARG A 132 -13.94 7.91 2.59
C ARG A 132 -12.82 8.72 1.99
N MET A 133 -11.94 8.08 1.18
CA MET A 133 -10.85 8.79 0.50
C MET A 133 -11.38 9.87 -0.43
N ALA A 134 -12.46 9.60 -1.16
CA ALA A 134 -13.12 10.60 -1.99
C ALA A 134 -13.61 11.81 -1.19
N SER A 135 -14.19 11.58 0.00
CA SER A 135 -14.70 12.67 0.87
C SER A 135 -13.59 13.54 1.48
N LEU A 136 -12.34 13.07 1.49
CA LEU A 136 -11.18 13.82 1.97
C LEU A 136 -10.51 14.64 0.87
N LEU A 137 -10.88 14.46 -0.40
CA LEU A 137 -10.32 15.23 -1.50
C LEU A 137 -10.93 16.63 -1.56
N SER A 138 -10.10 17.62 -1.82
CA SER A 138 -10.57 18.95 -2.24
C SER A 138 -11.14 18.91 -3.65
N ASP A 139 -11.86 19.95 -4.05
CA ASP A 139 -12.42 20.07 -5.41
C ASP A 139 -11.30 19.94 -6.46
N GLY A 140 -11.48 18.99 -7.38
CA GLY A 140 -10.47 18.65 -8.38
C GLY A 140 -9.30 17.81 -7.86
N GLY A 141 -9.36 17.38 -6.61
CA GLY A 141 -8.35 16.50 -6.01
C GLY A 141 -8.35 15.10 -6.63
N MET A 142 -7.27 14.35 -6.40
CA MET A 142 -7.03 13.05 -7.03
C MET A 142 -6.69 11.97 -6.01
N LEU A 143 -7.26 10.78 -6.18
CA LEU A 143 -6.82 9.55 -5.54
C LEU A 143 -5.96 8.74 -6.51
N THR A 144 -4.76 8.36 -6.09
CA THR A 144 -3.94 7.35 -6.78
C THR A 144 -3.49 6.29 -5.80
N PHE A 145 -3.51 5.01 -6.19
CA PHE A 145 -3.01 3.96 -5.32
C PHE A 145 -2.54 2.74 -6.09
N SER A 146 -1.65 1.99 -5.49
CA SER A 146 -1.27 0.67 -5.94
C SER A 146 -1.63 -0.38 -4.89
N PHE A 147 -1.92 -1.58 -5.36
CA PHE A 147 -2.17 -2.74 -4.51
C PHE A 147 -1.69 -4.01 -5.20
N PHE A 148 -1.39 -5.02 -4.41
CA PHE A 148 -1.09 -6.35 -4.92
C PHE A 148 -2.37 -7.16 -5.09
N GLY A 149 -2.56 -7.75 -6.27
CA GLY A 149 -3.73 -8.57 -6.58
C GLY A 149 -3.56 -10.03 -6.18
N ARG A 150 -4.61 -10.82 -6.42
CA ARG A 150 -4.69 -12.26 -6.07
C ARG A 150 -3.62 -13.14 -6.73
N GLU A 151 -3.06 -12.71 -7.87
CA GLU A 151 -2.01 -13.44 -8.58
C GLU A 151 -0.60 -13.22 -7.99
N THR A 152 -0.48 -12.44 -6.91
CA THR A 152 0.79 -12.24 -6.22
C THR A 152 1.29 -13.57 -5.65
N TYR A 153 2.54 -13.94 -6.00
CA TYR A 153 3.15 -15.24 -5.69
C TYR A 153 2.44 -16.44 -6.35
N ALA A 154 1.93 -16.30 -7.56
CA ALA A 154 1.20 -17.36 -8.28
C ALA A 154 1.99 -18.67 -8.37
N GLU A 155 3.31 -18.60 -8.63
CA GLU A 155 4.18 -19.80 -8.70
C GLU A 155 4.30 -20.49 -7.34
N LEU A 156 4.39 -19.74 -6.24
CA LEU A 156 4.41 -20.31 -4.89
C LEU A 156 3.06 -20.95 -4.55
N ASP A 157 1.94 -20.31 -4.90
CA ASP A 157 0.60 -20.88 -4.68
C ASP A 157 0.41 -22.18 -5.46
N ALA A 158 0.83 -22.20 -6.73
CA ALA A 158 0.79 -23.41 -7.55
C ALA A 158 1.64 -24.55 -6.97
N ALA A 159 2.86 -24.25 -6.51
CA ALA A 159 3.74 -25.24 -5.87
C ALA A 159 3.15 -25.78 -4.56
N LEU A 160 2.55 -24.91 -3.73
CA LEU A 160 1.89 -25.31 -2.49
C LEU A 160 0.65 -26.18 -2.75
N ARG A 161 -0.13 -25.90 -3.79
CA ARG A 161 -1.28 -26.72 -4.20
C ARG A 161 -0.84 -28.10 -4.70
N ALA A 162 0.26 -28.18 -5.44
CA ALA A 162 0.82 -29.42 -5.95
C ALA A 162 1.50 -30.27 -4.86
N SER A 163 1.87 -29.66 -3.74
CA SER A 163 2.52 -30.37 -2.63
C SER A 163 1.50 -31.25 -1.87
N ALA A 164 1.94 -32.45 -1.46
CA ALA A 164 1.15 -33.36 -0.62
C ALA A 164 1.04 -32.91 0.85
N LEU A 165 1.49 -31.72 1.19
CA LEU A 165 1.45 -31.21 2.55
C LEU A 165 0.00 -30.98 3.01
N PRO A 166 -0.34 -31.29 4.27
CA PRO A 166 -1.68 -31.07 4.80
C PRO A 166 -2.11 -29.62 4.60
N ARG A 167 -3.28 -29.41 4.02
CA ARG A 167 -3.90 -28.08 3.96
C ARG A 167 -4.20 -27.65 5.39
N GLY A 168 -3.96 -26.37 5.72
CA GLY A 168 -4.31 -25.83 7.03
C GLY A 168 -5.78 -26.10 7.39
N ALA A 169 -6.13 -26.09 8.67
CA ALA A 169 -7.41 -26.51 9.25
C ALA A 169 -8.68 -25.95 8.56
N HIS A 170 -8.56 -24.97 7.68
CA HIS A 170 -9.66 -24.32 6.96
C HIS A 170 -9.60 -24.49 5.43
N GLY A 171 -8.77 -25.38 4.88
CA GLY A 171 -8.73 -25.69 3.44
C GLY A 171 -8.34 -24.53 2.51
N GLY A 172 -7.98 -23.36 3.05
CA GLY A 172 -7.66 -22.13 2.31
C GLY A 172 -6.21 -22.08 1.82
N SER A 173 -5.93 -21.16 0.90
CA SER A 173 -4.58 -20.84 0.46
C SER A 173 -3.71 -20.39 1.64
N ARG A 174 -2.46 -20.86 1.67
CA ARG A 174 -1.47 -20.47 2.68
C ARG A 174 -0.82 -19.11 2.41
N ILE A 175 -1.22 -18.46 1.33
CA ILE A 175 -0.68 -17.18 0.87
C ILE A 175 -1.73 -16.10 1.10
N ALA A 176 -1.34 -14.98 1.74
CA ALA A 176 -2.25 -13.86 1.97
C ALA A 176 -2.85 -13.30 0.68
N ALA A 177 -2.09 -13.34 -0.42
CA ALA A 177 -2.55 -12.84 -1.72
C ALA A 177 -3.86 -13.46 -2.23
N ALA A 178 -4.18 -14.70 -1.83
CA ALA A 178 -5.44 -15.33 -2.21
C ALA A 178 -6.69 -14.60 -1.66
N SER A 179 -6.54 -13.83 -0.58
CA SER A 179 -7.59 -13.00 0.01
C SER A 179 -7.56 -11.54 -0.46
N PHE A 180 -6.63 -11.14 -1.32
CA PHE A 180 -6.57 -9.78 -1.84
C PHE A 180 -7.72 -9.52 -2.81
N HIS A 181 -8.04 -8.25 -2.98
CA HIS A 181 -9.10 -7.83 -3.89
C HIS A 181 -8.76 -8.20 -5.34
N SER A 182 -9.78 -8.62 -6.09
CA SER A 182 -9.65 -8.83 -7.53
C SER A 182 -9.73 -7.48 -8.28
N ARG A 183 -9.31 -7.51 -9.54
CA ARG A 183 -9.45 -6.34 -10.41
C ARG A 183 -10.90 -5.89 -10.53
N GLU A 184 -11.82 -6.84 -10.66
CA GLU A 184 -13.26 -6.60 -10.79
C GLU A 184 -13.83 -5.94 -9.53
N GLU A 185 -13.44 -6.39 -8.34
CA GLU A 185 -13.85 -5.80 -7.07
C GLU A 185 -13.36 -4.35 -6.94
N ILE A 186 -12.11 -4.08 -7.33
CA ILE A 186 -11.56 -2.72 -7.33
C ILE A 186 -12.30 -1.83 -8.34
N CYS A 187 -12.50 -2.30 -9.58
CA CYS A 187 -13.22 -1.54 -10.60
C CYS A 187 -14.66 -1.22 -10.17
N GLY A 188 -15.35 -2.19 -9.58
CA GLY A 188 -16.71 -1.99 -9.05
C GLY A 188 -16.76 -0.93 -7.95
N ALA A 189 -15.82 -0.99 -7.00
CA ALA A 189 -15.73 -0.03 -5.92
C ALA A 189 -15.34 1.38 -6.41
N LEU A 190 -14.43 1.49 -7.38
CA LEU A 190 -14.06 2.77 -8.01
C LEU A 190 -15.25 3.40 -8.75
N SER A 191 -16.01 2.58 -9.49
CA SER A 191 -17.20 3.07 -10.23
C SER A 191 -18.26 3.70 -9.31
N SER A 192 -18.35 3.20 -8.07
CA SER A 192 -19.30 3.73 -7.08
C SER A 192 -18.81 5.02 -6.41
N ALA A 193 -17.49 5.18 -6.24
CA ALA A 193 -16.90 6.27 -5.47
C ALA A 193 -16.41 7.45 -6.34
N PHE A 194 -16.10 7.23 -7.62
CA PHE A 194 -15.48 8.22 -8.50
C PHE A 194 -16.16 8.29 -9.86
N PRO A 195 -16.45 9.50 -10.38
CA PRO A 195 -17.07 9.68 -11.70
C PRO A 195 -16.12 9.35 -12.87
N ARG A 196 -14.81 9.38 -12.63
CA ARG A 196 -13.76 9.02 -13.60
C ARG A 196 -12.67 8.29 -12.90
N TRP A 197 -12.25 7.18 -13.46
CA TRP A 197 -11.16 6.35 -12.95
C TRP A 197 -10.54 5.53 -14.08
N ASP A 198 -9.35 5.07 -13.89
CA ASP A 198 -8.70 4.06 -14.73
C ASP A 198 -7.87 3.10 -13.87
N VAL A 199 -7.58 1.93 -14.40
CA VAL A 199 -6.80 0.88 -13.74
C VAL A 199 -5.82 0.29 -14.74
N SER A 200 -4.55 0.32 -14.40
CA SER A 200 -3.50 -0.37 -15.13
C SER A 200 -2.92 -1.51 -14.28
N GLU A 201 -2.43 -2.54 -14.95
CA GLU A 201 -1.84 -3.70 -14.31
C GLU A 201 -0.38 -3.85 -14.74
N ARG A 202 0.49 -4.17 -13.78
CA ARG A 202 1.89 -4.49 -14.01
C ARG A 202 2.27 -5.75 -13.27
N ARG A 203 3.17 -6.54 -13.86
CA ARG A 203 3.74 -7.74 -13.24
C ARG A 203 5.20 -7.48 -12.92
N TYR A 204 5.55 -7.68 -11.65
CA TYR A 204 6.93 -7.63 -11.17
C TYR A 204 7.43 -9.06 -10.97
N ARG A 205 8.51 -9.40 -11.64
CA ARG A 205 9.19 -10.68 -11.45
C ARG A 205 10.36 -10.48 -10.49
N GLN A 206 10.43 -11.31 -9.46
CA GLN A 206 11.56 -11.36 -8.55
C GLN A 206 12.06 -12.80 -8.43
N GLU A 207 13.36 -12.97 -8.61
CA GLU A 207 14.02 -14.26 -8.47
C GLU A 207 14.71 -14.33 -7.11
N PHE A 208 14.65 -15.49 -6.48
CA PHE A 208 15.28 -15.73 -5.19
C PHE A 208 16.28 -16.90 -5.30
N PRO A 209 17.49 -16.76 -4.77
CA PRO A 209 18.50 -17.83 -4.82
C PRO A 209 18.04 -19.13 -4.16
N THR A 210 17.23 -19.00 -3.09
CA THR A 210 16.71 -20.14 -2.33
C THR A 210 15.25 -19.91 -1.91
N LEU A 211 14.54 -21.02 -1.61
CA LEU A 211 13.22 -20.95 -0.98
C LEU A 211 13.25 -20.20 0.36
N ALA A 212 14.33 -20.33 1.13
CA ALA A 212 14.48 -19.63 2.40
C ALA A 212 14.52 -18.11 2.21
N ASP A 213 15.11 -17.61 1.14
CA ASP A 213 15.17 -16.18 0.82
C ASP A 213 13.80 -15.66 0.40
N LEU A 214 13.06 -16.42 -0.40
CA LEU A 214 11.66 -16.11 -0.73
C LEU A 214 10.80 -16.03 0.55
N LEU A 215 10.85 -17.04 1.40
CA LEU A 215 10.05 -17.08 2.64
C LEU A 215 10.45 -15.97 3.61
N ARG A 216 11.70 -15.58 3.63
CA ARG A 216 12.21 -14.45 4.41
C ARG A 216 11.64 -13.13 3.87
N SER A 217 11.63 -12.92 2.57
CA SER A 217 11.01 -11.76 1.93
C SER A 217 9.52 -11.67 2.27
N ILE A 218 8.77 -12.75 2.09
CA ILE A 218 7.34 -12.83 2.44
C ILE A 218 7.11 -12.50 3.93
N ARG A 219 7.97 -13.01 4.82
CA ARG A 219 7.86 -12.76 6.27
C ARG A 219 7.99 -11.27 6.60
N TYR A 220 9.00 -10.58 6.03
CA TYR A 220 9.30 -9.19 6.38
C TYR A 220 8.44 -8.16 5.63
N THR A 221 7.81 -8.55 4.52
CA THR A 221 6.86 -7.71 3.80
C THR A 221 5.40 -7.90 4.24
N GLY A 222 5.15 -8.72 5.27
CA GLY A 222 3.82 -8.92 5.85
C GLY A 222 2.88 -9.79 5.02
N THR A 223 3.31 -10.29 3.85
CA THR A 223 2.48 -11.01 2.89
C THR A 223 2.30 -12.50 3.19
N ARG A 224 2.72 -12.97 4.36
CA ARG A 224 2.48 -14.35 4.82
C ARG A 224 0.99 -14.58 5.07
N GLY A 225 0.46 -15.69 4.55
CA GLY A 225 -0.91 -16.13 4.81
C GLY A 225 -1.17 -16.42 6.30
N GLY A 226 -2.42 -16.32 6.71
CA GLY A 226 -2.86 -16.68 8.06
C GLY A 226 -2.75 -18.20 8.28
N GLY A 227 -1.98 -18.57 9.27
CA GLY A 227 -1.86 -19.87 9.89
C GLY A 227 -1.07 -19.63 11.16
N ALA A 228 -1.68 -19.95 12.30
CA ALA A 228 -1.08 -19.83 13.62
C ALA A 228 0.27 -20.54 13.68
#